data_a6823f6cb0e104c09ca73c984a4394dd
#
_entry.id   a6823f6cb0e104c09ca73c984a4394dd
#
_cell.length_a   1.000
_cell.length_b   1.000
_cell.length_c   1.000
_cell.angle_alpha   90.00
_cell.angle_beta   90.00
_cell.angle_gamma   90.00
#
_symmetry.space_group_name_H-M   'P 1'
#
loop_
_entity.id
_entity.type
_entity.pdbx_description
1 polymer ?
#
loop_
_entity_poly.entity_id
_entity_poly.type
_entity_poly.pdbx_seq_one_letter_code
_entity_poly.pdbx_strand_id
1 'polypeptide(L)'
;MTHIKTLVAAITGLSFFSAPAFGQTYTKNQIGMAMMRTNTIALDHGKIKSGHNSVWAHLRGDFRMSEVNPELVRRHESKFVSSSAYFKRTIERSRPYMYHISNEVAKRNMPAEIALLPFIESAYVTKAKSHVGASGLWQFMPATGRHYGLEQTPMYDGRHDISASTNAALNYLQYLHGLFGDWTLALAAYNWGEGNVSRAIRRAQAAGLAPTYENLNMPAETRNYVPKLLAVRNLVNNPHMFGLQLPSIKHEPYFRAVTVSAPLDIIAAAHLANISESEFLALNPAFKTPVFIPKENRQMLLPVQAANTFEANYRESDPKTLLSWDVFTPTQRISVADLASQTGS
;
A
#
# COMPACT_ATOMS: atom_id res chain seq x y z
N MET A 1 -0.25 30.73 -32.57
CA MET A 1 -1.37 29.82 -32.89
C MET A 1 -0.93 28.44 -32.45
N THR A 2 -1.31 28.04 -31.22
CA THR A 2 -0.87 26.79 -30.60
C THR A 2 -2.12 26.00 -30.23
N HIS A 3 -2.31 24.86 -30.90
CA HIS A 3 -3.49 24.02 -30.69
C HIS A 3 -3.40 23.26 -29.38
N ILE A 4 -4.26 23.61 -28.43
CA ILE A 4 -4.53 22.85 -27.22
C ILE A 4 -5.54 21.76 -27.57
N LYS A 5 -5.13 20.49 -27.50
CA LYS A 5 -6.04 19.35 -27.59
C LYS A 5 -6.63 19.09 -26.22
N THR A 6 -7.86 19.50 -26.03
CA THR A 6 -8.66 19.21 -24.85
C THR A 6 -9.27 17.83 -24.99
N LEU A 7 -8.91 16.90 -24.11
CA LEU A 7 -9.57 15.59 -23.99
C LEU A 7 -10.74 15.74 -23.02
N VAL A 8 -11.95 15.82 -23.56
CA VAL A 8 -13.20 15.85 -22.79
C VAL A 8 -13.58 14.41 -22.48
N ALA A 9 -13.53 14.02 -21.19
CA ALA A 9 -14.14 12.78 -20.72
C ALA A 9 -15.60 13.08 -20.37
N ALA A 10 -16.52 12.60 -21.19
CA ALA A 10 -17.94 12.71 -20.96
C ALA A 10 -18.37 11.79 -19.82
N ILE A 11 -18.94 12.38 -18.78
CA ILE A 11 -19.70 11.66 -17.74
C ILE A 11 -21.11 11.51 -18.26
N THR A 12 -21.50 10.30 -18.63
CA THR A 12 -22.89 9.97 -18.94
C THR A 12 -23.49 9.13 -17.81
N GLY A 13 -24.52 9.65 -17.25
CA GLY A 13 -25.74 9.16 -16.66
C GLY A 13 -25.79 7.78 -15.97
N LEU A 14 -26.15 7.83 -14.68
CA LEU A 14 -26.73 6.71 -13.96
C LEU A 14 -28.04 6.27 -14.66
N SER A 15 -28.07 5.02 -15.09
CA SER A 15 -29.33 4.32 -15.34
C SER A 15 -29.32 3.05 -14.49
N PHE A 16 -30.23 2.99 -13.54
CA PHE A 16 -30.55 1.77 -12.79
C PHE A 16 -31.15 0.74 -13.75
N PHE A 17 -30.45 -0.31 -14.04
CA PHE A 17 -31.02 -1.53 -14.57
C PHE A 17 -30.79 -2.67 -13.58
N SER A 18 -31.90 -3.16 -13.04
CA SER A 18 -31.99 -4.41 -12.32
C SER A 18 -31.62 -5.55 -13.27
N ALA A 19 -30.49 -6.22 -13.00
CA ALA A 19 -30.12 -7.43 -13.71
C ALA A 19 -30.75 -8.64 -13.04
N PRO A 20 -31.31 -9.60 -13.83
CA PRO A 20 -31.79 -10.86 -13.29
C PRO A 20 -30.60 -11.71 -12.85
N ALA A 21 -30.76 -12.33 -11.68
CA ALA A 21 -29.86 -13.32 -11.13
C ALA A 21 -29.78 -14.57 -12.04
N PHE A 22 -28.69 -14.73 -12.76
CA PHE A 22 -28.30 -16.01 -13.32
C PHE A 22 -27.27 -16.65 -12.42
N GLY A 23 -27.76 -17.42 -11.44
CA GLY A 23 -26.95 -18.36 -10.68
C GLY A 23 -26.54 -19.53 -11.55
N GLN A 24 -25.32 -19.55 -12.06
CA GLN A 24 -24.69 -20.79 -12.50
C GLN A 24 -23.85 -21.32 -11.33
N THR A 25 -24.39 -22.31 -10.66
CA THR A 25 -23.70 -23.16 -9.69
C THR A 25 -22.65 -23.99 -10.41
N TYR A 26 -21.38 -23.61 -10.32
CA TYR A 26 -20.30 -24.50 -10.69
C TYR A 26 -20.18 -25.60 -9.62
N THR A 27 -20.34 -26.84 -10.04
CA THR A 27 -20.20 -28.00 -9.14
C THR A 27 -18.74 -28.15 -8.71
N LYS A 28 -18.52 -28.45 -7.42
CA LYS A 28 -17.21 -28.66 -6.78
C LYS A 28 -16.28 -29.65 -7.51
N ASN A 29 -16.78 -30.45 -8.44
CA ASN A 29 -15.98 -31.46 -9.14
C ASN A 29 -15.17 -30.93 -10.33
N GLN A 30 -15.46 -29.76 -10.88
CA GLN A 30 -14.67 -29.21 -12.00
C GLN A 30 -13.43 -28.42 -11.52
N ILE A 31 -13.41 -27.98 -10.26
CA ILE A 31 -12.25 -27.33 -9.65
C ILE A 31 -11.22 -28.36 -9.15
N GLY A 32 -11.65 -29.57 -8.83
CA GLY A 32 -10.79 -30.62 -8.27
C GLY A 32 -9.83 -31.30 -9.27
N MET A 33 -10.09 -31.22 -10.57
CA MET A 33 -9.26 -31.92 -11.56
C MET A 33 -8.09 -31.10 -12.11
N ALA A 34 -8.04 -29.79 -11.86
CA ALA A 34 -6.90 -28.95 -12.23
C ALA A 34 -5.78 -28.95 -11.17
N MET A 35 -6.05 -29.48 -9.97
CA MET A 35 -5.10 -29.47 -8.84
C MET A 35 -4.24 -30.75 -8.67
N MET A 36 -4.36 -31.73 -9.55
CA MET A 36 -3.59 -32.97 -9.43
C MET A 36 -2.54 -33.11 -10.53
N ARG A 37 -1.56 -32.22 -10.59
CA ARG A 37 -0.22 -32.49 -11.17
C ARG A 37 0.76 -31.41 -10.74
N THR A 38 1.12 -31.35 -9.48
CA THR A 38 2.37 -30.74 -9.04
C THR A 38 3.15 -31.76 -8.22
N ASN A 39 4.28 -32.20 -8.76
CA ASN A 39 5.26 -32.96 -8.02
C ASN A 39 5.70 -32.15 -6.80
N THR A 40 5.26 -32.58 -5.64
CA THR A 40 5.72 -32.06 -4.35
C THR A 40 7.15 -32.56 -4.13
N ILE A 41 8.14 -31.75 -4.48
CA ILE A 41 9.45 -31.93 -3.91
C ILE A 41 9.34 -31.46 -2.46
N ALA A 42 9.29 -32.39 -1.55
CA ALA A 42 9.37 -32.11 -0.12
C ALA A 42 10.78 -31.55 0.16
N LEU A 43 10.87 -30.22 0.26
CA LEU A 43 12.08 -29.58 0.79
C LEU A 43 12.09 -29.80 2.30
N ASP A 44 13.09 -30.51 2.74
CA ASP A 44 13.44 -30.73 4.14
C ASP A 44 13.55 -29.38 4.85
N HIS A 45 12.60 -29.10 5.73
CA HIS A 45 12.60 -27.91 6.58
C HIS A 45 13.61 -28.12 7.71
N GLY A 46 14.88 -28.02 7.37
CA GLY A 46 15.94 -27.91 8.37
C GLY A 46 15.63 -26.75 9.33
N LYS A 47 15.30 -27.09 10.58
CA LYS A 47 15.01 -26.14 11.66
C LYS A 47 16.21 -25.21 11.88
N ILE A 48 16.23 -24.07 11.22
CA ILE A 48 17.13 -22.98 11.56
C ILE A 48 16.56 -22.33 12.83
N LYS A 49 17.10 -22.73 13.97
CA LYS A 49 16.90 -22.06 15.26
C LYS A 49 17.69 -20.75 15.26
N SER A 50 17.17 -19.69 14.64
CA SER A 50 17.58 -18.31 14.97
C SER A 50 16.55 -17.34 14.43
N GLY A 51 15.82 -16.65 15.30
CA GLY A 51 15.02 -15.49 14.96
C GLY A 51 13.50 -15.66 14.98
N HIS A 52 12.94 -16.35 15.99
CA HIS A 52 11.48 -16.40 16.17
C HIS A 52 10.82 -15.02 16.35
N ASN A 53 11.60 -13.94 16.51
CA ASN A 53 11.11 -12.57 16.70
C ASN A 53 11.48 -11.64 15.52
N SER A 54 11.54 -12.16 14.30
CA SER A 54 11.82 -11.37 13.10
C SER A 54 10.59 -11.27 12.22
N VAL A 55 10.29 -10.06 11.71
CA VAL A 55 9.24 -9.84 10.70
C VAL A 55 9.43 -10.76 9.49
N TRP A 56 10.67 -10.99 9.06
CA TRP A 56 10.97 -11.89 7.94
C TRP A 56 10.59 -13.35 8.23
N ALA A 57 10.79 -13.82 9.47
CA ALA A 57 10.41 -15.17 9.85
C ALA A 57 8.88 -15.34 9.82
N HIS A 58 8.13 -14.36 10.32
CA HIS A 58 6.67 -14.37 10.26
C HIS A 58 6.16 -14.35 8.81
N LEU A 59 6.71 -13.48 7.94
CA LEU A 59 6.32 -13.45 6.53
C LEU A 59 6.56 -14.78 5.83
N ARG A 60 7.75 -15.40 6.03
CA ARG A 60 8.10 -16.68 5.42
C ARG A 60 7.16 -17.81 5.82
N GLY A 61 6.67 -17.79 7.05
CA GLY A 61 5.74 -18.79 7.56
C GLY A 61 4.35 -18.72 6.94
N ASP A 62 4.01 -17.61 6.27
CA ASP A 62 2.66 -17.34 5.75
C ASP A 62 2.64 -16.95 4.27
N PHE A 63 3.71 -17.24 3.53
CA PHE A 63 3.71 -17.17 2.07
C PHE A 63 2.84 -18.30 1.50
N ARG A 64 1.81 -17.93 0.74
CA ARG A 64 0.78 -18.88 0.29
C ARG A 64 0.44 -18.79 -1.20
N MET A 65 0.99 -17.80 -1.92
CA MET A 65 0.69 -17.64 -3.34
C MET A 65 1.43 -18.68 -4.18
N SER A 66 0.70 -19.27 -5.13
CA SER A 66 1.29 -20.13 -6.14
C SER A 66 2.19 -19.33 -7.10
N GLU A 67 3.18 -19.99 -7.65
CA GLU A 67 4.06 -19.39 -8.65
C GLU A 67 3.34 -19.28 -9.99
N VAL A 68 3.51 -18.16 -10.67
CA VAL A 68 3.01 -17.91 -12.02
C VAL A 68 4.17 -17.42 -12.90
N ASN A 69 4.18 -17.81 -14.18
CA ASN A 69 5.21 -17.41 -15.13
C ASN A 69 6.65 -17.53 -14.56
N PRO A 70 7.13 -18.73 -14.23
CA PRO A 70 8.42 -18.94 -13.53
C PRO A 70 9.60 -18.29 -14.26
N GLU A 71 9.56 -18.19 -15.59
CA GLU A 71 10.60 -17.54 -16.37
C GLU A 71 10.65 -16.03 -16.10
N LEU A 72 9.50 -15.37 -16.03
CA LEU A 72 9.43 -13.95 -15.66
C LEU A 72 9.87 -13.72 -14.21
N VAL A 73 9.51 -14.62 -13.29
CA VAL A 73 9.98 -14.56 -11.90
C VAL A 73 11.50 -14.58 -11.86
N ARG A 74 12.16 -15.56 -12.50
CA ARG A 74 13.63 -15.66 -12.57
C ARG A 74 14.29 -14.44 -13.20
N ARG A 75 13.67 -13.85 -14.23
CA ARG A 75 14.14 -12.61 -14.84
C ARG A 75 14.13 -11.44 -13.84
N HIS A 76 13.06 -11.31 -13.05
CA HIS A 76 12.97 -10.28 -12.01
C HIS A 76 13.93 -10.54 -10.85
N GLU A 77 14.11 -11.79 -10.41
CA GLU A 77 15.13 -12.17 -9.43
C GLU A 77 16.52 -11.71 -9.87
N SER A 78 16.91 -12.06 -11.09
CA SER A 78 18.20 -11.66 -11.68
C SER A 78 18.35 -10.13 -11.74
N LYS A 79 17.28 -9.41 -12.05
CA LYS A 79 17.27 -7.95 -12.07
C LYS A 79 17.46 -7.34 -10.68
N PHE A 80 16.79 -7.88 -9.66
CA PHE A 80 16.98 -7.41 -8.28
C PHE A 80 18.39 -7.71 -7.76
N VAL A 81 18.94 -8.87 -8.07
CA VAL A 81 20.30 -9.25 -7.69
C VAL A 81 21.34 -8.36 -8.38
N SER A 82 21.20 -8.10 -9.68
CA SER A 82 22.11 -7.19 -10.42
C SER A 82 22.03 -5.75 -9.91
N SER A 83 20.90 -5.36 -9.31
CA SER A 83 20.67 -4.07 -8.68
C SER A 83 20.63 -4.18 -7.14
N SER A 84 21.50 -5.01 -6.55
CA SER A 84 21.47 -5.36 -5.12
C SER A 84 21.54 -4.14 -4.20
N ALA A 85 22.28 -3.10 -4.57
CA ALA A 85 22.34 -1.86 -3.79
C ALA A 85 20.96 -1.15 -3.73
N TYR A 86 20.20 -1.17 -4.83
CA TYR A 86 18.85 -0.63 -4.85
C TYR A 86 17.90 -1.47 -3.98
N PHE A 87 17.98 -2.80 -4.09
CA PHE A 87 17.17 -3.71 -3.28
C PHE A 87 17.47 -3.54 -1.78
N LYS A 88 18.75 -3.46 -1.39
CA LYS A 88 19.17 -3.22 -0.01
C LYS A 88 18.60 -1.89 0.53
N ARG A 89 18.70 -0.79 -0.25
CA ARG A 89 18.11 0.49 0.15
C ARG A 89 16.59 0.40 0.33
N THR A 90 15.90 -0.37 -0.52
CA THR A 90 14.45 -0.58 -0.39
C THR A 90 14.10 -1.33 0.89
N ILE A 91 14.87 -2.35 1.24
CA ILE A 91 14.73 -3.08 2.51
C ILE A 91 14.96 -2.14 3.71
N GLU A 92 15.99 -1.30 3.69
CA GLU A 92 16.21 -0.35 4.78
C GLU A 92 15.06 0.65 4.93
N ARG A 93 14.51 1.16 3.80
CA ARG A 93 13.31 2.02 3.84
C ARG A 93 12.08 1.31 4.42
N SER A 94 11.96 0.01 4.21
CA SER A 94 10.81 -0.77 4.70
C SER A 94 10.81 -0.93 6.22
N ARG A 95 11.95 -0.82 6.88
CA ARG A 95 12.15 -1.10 8.31
C ARG A 95 11.11 -0.50 9.24
N PRO A 96 10.74 0.79 9.14
CA PRO A 96 9.74 1.37 10.04
C PRO A 96 8.32 0.84 9.82
N TYR A 97 8.01 0.32 8.62
CA TYR A 97 6.64 0.03 8.19
C TYR A 97 6.31 -1.46 8.16
N MET A 98 7.32 -2.33 8.00
CA MET A 98 7.13 -3.76 7.74
C MET A 98 6.30 -4.47 8.83
N TYR A 99 6.56 -4.19 10.11
CA TYR A 99 5.75 -4.78 11.18
C TYR A 99 4.27 -4.39 11.04
N HIS A 100 3.98 -3.10 10.87
CA HIS A 100 2.60 -2.62 10.74
C HIS A 100 1.90 -3.26 9.55
N ILE A 101 2.53 -3.24 8.37
CA ILE A 101 1.93 -3.78 7.14
C ILE A 101 1.74 -5.29 7.25
N SER A 102 2.75 -6.04 7.69
CA SER A 102 2.65 -7.50 7.82
C SER A 102 1.59 -7.92 8.84
N ASN A 103 1.46 -7.20 9.94
CA ASN A 103 0.45 -7.44 10.96
C ASN A 103 -0.96 -7.15 10.45
N GLU A 104 -1.16 -6.07 9.68
CA GLU A 104 -2.46 -5.76 9.07
C GLU A 104 -2.87 -6.77 7.99
N VAL A 105 -1.90 -7.30 7.22
CA VAL A 105 -2.10 -8.40 6.27
C VAL A 105 -2.52 -9.69 7.00
N ALA A 106 -1.78 -10.05 8.06
CA ALA A 106 -2.06 -11.24 8.86
C ALA A 106 -3.43 -11.18 9.54
N LYS A 107 -3.81 -10.04 10.15
CA LYS A 107 -5.15 -9.83 10.75
C LYS A 107 -6.30 -10.08 9.79
N ARG A 108 -6.09 -9.89 8.50
CA ARG A 108 -7.08 -10.11 7.43
C ARG A 108 -6.99 -11.50 6.80
N ASN A 109 -6.12 -12.35 7.32
CA ASN A 109 -5.85 -13.67 6.76
C ASN A 109 -5.51 -13.63 5.25
N MET A 110 -4.79 -12.59 4.82
CA MET A 110 -4.29 -12.46 3.44
C MET A 110 -2.93 -13.15 3.30
N PRO A 111 -2.53 -13.59 2.08
CA PRO A 111 -1.19 -14.09 1.84
C PRO A 111 -0.12 -13.07 2.22
N ALA A 112 0.95 -13.51 2.88
CA ALA A 112 2.00 -12.62 3.37
C ALA A 112 2.74 -11.88 2.23
N GLU A 113 2.69 -12.39 1.00
CA GLU A 113 3.21 -11.73 -0.20
C GLU A 113 2.61 -10.33 -0.39
N ILE A 114 1.36 -10.10 0.05
CA ILE A 114 0.70 -8.80 -0.02
C ILE A 114 1.47 -7.73 0.75
N ALA A 115 2.12 -8.10 1.87
CA ALA A 115 2.95 -7.16 2.62
C ALA A 115 4.20 -6.69 1.85
N LEU A 116 4.56 -7.38 0.78
CA LEU A 116 5.70 -7.04 -0.07
C LEU A 116 5.33 -6.12 -1.25
N LEU A 117 4.05 -5.79 -1.45
CA LEU A 117 3.63 -4.92 -2.56
C LEU A 117 4.33 -3.56 -2.60
N PRO A 118 4.56 -2.85 -1.48
CA PRO A 118 5.28 -1.59 -1.52
C PRO A 118 6.71 -1.67 -2.06
N PHE A 119 7.35 -2.86 -2.09
CA PHE A 119 8.63 -3.07 -2.76
C PHE A 119 8.54 -2.81 -4.26
N ILE A 120 7.45 -3.23 -4.89
CA ILE A 120 7.27 -3.12 -6.34
C ILE A 120 6.51 -1.88 -6.75
N GLU A 121 5.71 -1.30 -5.86
CA GLU A 121 4.93 -0.09 -6.12
C GLU A 121 5.76 1.19 -5.96
N SER A 122 6.41 1.35 -4.82
CA SER A 122 7.06 2.62 -4.44
C SER A 122 8.50 2.48 -3.98
N ALA A 123 9.04 1.25 -3.91
CA ALA A 123 10.29 0.96 -3.23
C ALA A 123 10.33 1.56 -1.80
N TYR A 124 9.20 1.55 -1.11
CA TYR A 124 9.00 2.16 0.21
C TYR A 124 9.29 3.66 0.29
N VAL A 125 9.22 4.38 -0.83
CA VAL A 125 9.25 5.84 -0.83
C VAL A 125 7.84 6.34 -0.49
N THR A 126 7.66 6.84 0.72
CA THR A 126 6.33 7.21 1.26
C THR A 126 5.64 8.35 0.50
N LYS A 127 6.41 9.21 -0.15
CA LYS A 127 5.92 10.31 -1.00
C LYS A 127 6.12 10.02 -2.50
N ALA A 128 6.30 8.76 -2.89
CA ALA A 128 6.42 8.39 -4.30
C ALA A 128 5.20 8.88 -5.10
N LYS A 129 5.47 9.41 -6.28
CA LYS A 129 4.43 9.88 -7.21
C LYS A 129 4.77 9.43 -8.63
N SER A 130 3.83 8.76 -9.28
CA SER A 130 3.97 8.36 -10.67
C SER A 130 3.61 9.50 -11.63
N HIS A 131 4.03 9.39 -12.87
CA HIS A 131 3.68 10.35 -13.94
C HIS A 131 2.18 10.44 -14.19
N VAL A 132 1.44 9.37 -13.92
CA VAL A 132 -0.03 9.32 -14.06
C VAL A 132 -0.78 9.71 -12.79
N GLY A 133 -0.07 10.12 -11.74
CA GLY A 133 -0.66 10.65 -10.51
C GLY A 133 -0.93 9.62 -9.41
N ALA A 134 -0.52 8.36 -9.56
CA ALA A 134 -0.52 7.41 -8.46
C ALA A 134 0.46 7.86 -7.36
N SER A 135 0.14 7.65 -6.08
CA SER A 135 0.89 8.27 -4.98
C SER A 135 0.94 7.42 -3.72
N GLY A 136 2.02 7.56 -2.96
CA GLY A 136 2.26 6.91 -1.67
C GLY A 136 2.84 5.50 -1.77
N LEU A 137 2.94 4.83 -0.62
CA LEU A 137 3.47 3.46 -0.53
C LEU A 137 2.74 2.48 -1.46
N TRP A 138 1.43 2.62 -1.55
CA TRP A 138 0.49 1.73 -2.24
C TRP A 138 0.10 2.22 -3.63
N GLN A 139 0.67 3.34 -4.09
CA GLN A 139 0.45 3.94 -5.41
C GLN A 139 -1.04 4.11 -5.79
N PHE A 140 -1.83 4.65 -4.86
CA PHE A 140 -3.23 4.95 -5.14
C PHE A 140 -3.39 6.03 -6.20
N MET A 141 -4.21 5.73 -7.21
CA MET A 141 -4.75 6.75 -8.11
C MET A 141 -5.67 7.70 -7.33
N PRO A 142 -5.75 9.00 -7.71
CA PRO A 142 -6.56 9.96 -6.97
C PRO A 142 -8.02 9.55 -6.78
N ALA A 143 -8.66 9.05 -7.82
CA ALA A 143 -10.07 8.63 -7.75
C ALA A 143 -10.26 7.40 -6.85
N THR A 144 -9.41 6.37 -7.01
CA THR A 144 -9.45 5.16 -6.19
C THR A 144 -9.16 5.49 -4.72
N GLY A 145 -8.17 6.35 -4.46
CA GLY A 145 -7.88 6.81 -3.10
C GLY A 145 -9.10 7.46 -2.43
N ARG A 146 -9.78 8.38 -3.12
CA ARG A 146 -11.02 9.00 -2.60
C ARG A 146 -12.13 7.98 -2.35
N HIS A 147 -12.30 7.02 -3.26
CA HIS A 147 -13.29 5.95 -3.11
C HIS A 147 -13.06 5.13 -1.83
N TYR A 148 -11.81 4.90 -1.47
CA TYR A 148 -11.43 4.20 -0.24
C TYR A 148 -11.19 5.13 0.95
N GLY A 149 -11.74 6.36 0.93
CA GLY A 149 -11.73 7.28 2.07
C GLY A 149 -10.42 8.02 2.30
N LEU A 150 -9.47 7.97 1.36
CA LEU A 150 -8.22 8.71 1.47
C LEU A 150 -8.43 10.18 1.09
N GLU A 151 -8.53 11.02 2.10
CA GLU A 151 -8.73 12.46 1.96
C GLU A 151 -7.59 13.09 1.16
N GLN A 152 -7.94 13.97 0.20
CA GLN A 152 -6.97 14.67 -0.63
C GLN A 152 -7.32 16.16 -0.66
N THR A 153 -6.54 16.94 0.09
CA THR A 153 -6.67 18.40 0.20
C THR A 153 -5.33 19.09 -0.10
N PRO A 154 -5.29 20.41 -0.25
CA PRO A 154 -4.02 21.13 -0.32
C PRO A 154 -3.12 20.90 0.88
N MET A 155 -3.68 20.65 2.08
CA MET A 155 -2.94 20.51 3.35
C MET A 155 -2.62 19.06 3.72
N TYR A 156 -3.33 18.08 3.14
CA TYR A 156 -3.22 16.68 3.52
C TYR A 156 -3.50 15.76 2.33
N ASP A 157 -2.70 14.70 2.21
CA ASP A 157 -2.94 13.65 1.21
C ASP A 157 -2.90 12.28 1.88
N GLY A 158 -4.07 11.72 2.16
CA GLY A 158 -4.25 10.43 2.81
C GLY A 158 -3.63 9.25 2.09
N ARG A 159 -3.28 9.40 0.80
CA ARG A 159 -2.55 8.37 0.04
C ARG A 159 -1.12 8.18 0.54
N HIS A 160 -0.58 9.19 1.24
CA HIS A 160 0.71 9.14 1.92
C HIS A 160 0.61 8.71 3.39
N ASP A 161 -0.58 8.74 3.99
CA ASP A 161 -0.78 8.28 5.37
C ASP A 161 -0.51 6.78 5.46
N ILE A 162 0.40 6.40 6.35
CA ILE A 162 0.89 5.01 6.45
C ILE A 162 -0.24 4.07 6.85
N SER A 163 -0.99 4.41 7.89
CA SER A 163 -2.06 3.56 8.41
C SER A 163 -3.31 3.58 7.52
N ALA A 164 -3.75 4.78 7.12
CA ALA A 164 -4.95 4.94 6.30
C ALA A 164 -4.78 4.30 4.92
N SER A 165 -3.64 4.55 4.24
CA SER A 165 -3.40 3.97 2.91
C SER A 165 -3.18 2.45 2.97
N THR A 166 -2.58 1.92 4.04
CA THR A 166 -2.48 0.46 4.23
C THR A 166 -3.85 -0.16 4.38
N ASN A 167 -4.71 0.38 5.26
CA ASN A 167 -6.08 -0.11 5.42
C ASN A 167 -6.87 -0.05 4.10
N ALA A 168 -6.79 1.07 3.39
CA ALA A 168 -7.45 1.25 2.10
C ALA A 168 -6.98 0.23 1.06
N ALA A 169 -5.66 0.00 0.95
CA ALA A 169 -5.09 -0.95 0.00
C ALA A 169 -5.53 -2.39 0.30
N LEU A 170 -5.50 -2.79 1.56
CA LEU A 170 -5.92 -4.13 1.96
C LEU A 170 -7.43 -4.33 1.78
N ASN A 171 -8.25 -3.32 2.06
CA ASN A 171 -9.69 -3.37 1.78
C ASN A 171 -9.97 -3.50 0.27
N TYR A 172 -9.25 -2.75 -0.55
CA TYR A 172 -9.38 -2.86 -2.01
C TYR A 172 -8.94 -4.23 -2.51
N LEU A 173 -7.83 -4.76 -2.03
CA LEU A 173 -7.36 -6.11 -2.40
C LEU A 173 -8.32 -7.21 -1.94
N GLN A 174 -8.94 -7.09 -0.75
CA GLN A 174 -9.98 -8.03 -0.31
C GLN A 174 -11.22 -7.99 -1.22
N TYR A 175 -11.66 -6.79 -1.60
CA TYR A 175 -12.74 -6.62 -2.57
C TYR A 175 -12.40 -7.30 -3.91
N LEU A 176 -11.20 -7.05 -4.45
CA LEU A 176 -10.76 -7.65 -5.71
C LEU A 176 -10.64 -9.18 -5.62
N HIS A 177 -10.15 -9.69 -4.49
CA HIS A 177 -10.11 -11.13 -4.26
C HIS A 177 -11.52 -11.73 -4.17
N GLY A 178 -12.44 -11.05 -3.49
CA GLY A 178 -13.85 -11.46 -3.46
C GLY A 178 -14.49 -11.50 -4.86
N LEU A 179 -14.08 -10.59 -5.74
CA LEU A 179 -14.59 -10.51 -7.13
C LEU A 179 -14.04 -11.62 -8.03
N PHE A 180 -12.77 -11.98 -7.90
CA PHE A 180 -12.09 -12.90 -8.82
C PHE A 180 -11.82 -14.29 -8.22
N GLY A 181 -11.87 -14.46 -6.90
CA GLY A 181 -11.60 -15.72 -6.21
C GLY A 181 -10.14 -16.18 -6.25
N ASP A 182 -9.25 -15.39 -6.83
CA ASP A 182 -7.83 -15.69 -7.03
C ASP A 182 -6.96 -14.47 -6.75
N TRP A 183 -5.89 -14.63 -5.95
CA TRP A 183 -5.00 -13.53 -5.58
C TRP A 183 -4.19 -13.00 -6.74
N THR A 184 -3.83 -13.84 -7.71
CA THR A 184 -3.05 -13.38 -8.87
C THR A 184 -3.90 -12.49 -9.79
N LEU A 185 -5.19 -12.83 -9.94
CA LEU A 185 -6.16 -12.01 -10.66
C LEU A 185 -6.54 -10.75 -9.89
N ALA A 186 -6.65 -10.82 -8.56
CA ALA A 186 -6.86 -9.66 -7.70
C ALA A 186 -5.70 -8.66 -7.83
N LEU A 187 -4.46 -9.13 -7.84
CA LEU A 187 -3.27 -8.31 -8.04
C LEU A 187 -3.17 -7.73 -9.45
N ALA A 188 -3.54 -8.51 -10.47
CA ALA A 188 -3.66 -7.99 -11.83
C ALA A 188 -4.69 -6.84 -11.90
N ALA A 189 -5.81 -6.98 -11.18
CA ALA A 189 -6.85 -5.97 -11.13
C ALA A 189 -6.43 -4.74 -10.30
N TYR A 190 -5.66 -4.92 -9.24
CA TYR A 190 -5.08 -3.81 -8.48
C TYR A 190 -4.21 -2.91 -9.38
N ASN A 191 -3.38 -3.54 -10.23
CA ASN A 191 -2.48 -2.84 -11.17
C ASN A 191 -3.21 -2.26 -12.39
N TRP A 192 -4.17 -3.01 -12.97
CA TRP A 192 -4.76 -2.69 -14.28
C TRP A 192 -6.23 -2.26 -14.23
N GLY A 193 -6.87 -2.44 -13.09
CA GLY A 193 -8.29 -2.18 -12.87
C GLY A 193 -9.17 -3.41 -13.13
N GLU A 194 -10.16 -3.60 -12.27
CA GLU A 194 -11.07 -4.75 -12.28
C GLU A 194 -11.88 -4.89 -13.57
N GLY A 195 -12.27 -3.78 -14.19
CA GLY A 195 -12.99 -3.79 -15.46
C GLY A 195 -12.17 -4.36 -16.62
N ASN A 196 -10.86 -4.08 -16.62
CA ASN A 196 -9.94 -4.61 -17.63
C ASN A 196 -9.73 -6.11 -17.45
N VAL A 197 -9.49 -6.56 -16.22
CA VAL A 197 -9.32 -7.98 -15.90
C VAL A 197 -10.59 -8.76 -16.21
N SER A 198 -11.76 -8.26 -15.84
CA SER A 198 -13.06 -8.89 -16.17
C SER A 198 -13.27 -9.04 -17.69
N ARG A 199 -12.87 -8.05 -18.47
CA ARG A 199 -12.91 -8.16 -19.94
C ARG A 199 -11.91 -9.18 -20.48
N ALA A 200 -10.71 -9.25 -19.93
CA ALA A 200 -9.71 -10.23 -20.32
C ALA A 200 -10.15 -11.66 -19.99
N ILE A 201 -10.76 -11.88 -18.83
CA ILE A 201 -11.36 -13.16 -18.43
C ILE A 201 -12.41 -13.61 -19.45
N ARG A 202 -13.37 -12.74 -19.79
CA ARG A 202 -14.41 -13.09 -20.79
C ARG A 202 -13.81 -13.42 -22.16
N ARG A 203 -12.76 -12.74 -22.57
CA ARG A 203 -12.08 -13.06 -23.85
C ARG A 203 -11.37 -14.41 -23.81
N ALA A 204 -10.68 -14.74 -22.71
CA ALA A 204 -10.05 -16.03 -22.52
C ALA A 204 -11.08 -17.16 -22.56
N GLN A 205 -12.20 -17.01 -21.83
CA GLN A 205 -13.29 -17.98 -21.82
C GLN A 205 -13.92 -18.15 -23.20
N ALA A 206 -14.15 -17.06 -23.94
CA ALA A 206 -14.68 -17.12 -25.31
C ALA A 206 -13.71 -17.83 -26.28
N ALA A 207 -12.41 -17.82 -26.00
CA ALA A 207 -11.38 -18.55 -26.73
C ALA A 207 -11.19 -20.01 -26.24
N GLY A 208 -12.02 -20.49 -25.31
CA GLY A 208 -11.91 -21.83 -24.73
C GLY A 208 -10.75 -21.99 -23.74
N LEU A 209 -10.16 -20.92 -23.25
CA LEU A 209 -9.05 -20.92 -22.32
C LEU A 209 -9.55 -20.79 -20.88
N ALA A 210 -8.89 -21.47 -19.94
CA ALA A 210 -9.11 -21.23 -18.52
C ALA A 210 -8.71 -19.79 -18.16
N PRO A 211 -9.49 -19.06 -17.34
CA PRO A 211 -9.23 -17.68 -16.99
C PRO A 211 -8.17 -17.54 -15.90
N THR A 212 -7.00 -18.12 -16.13
CA THR A 212 -5.83 -18.01 -15.23
C THR A 212 -4.98 -16.79 -15.59
N TYR A 213 -4.15 -16.33 -14.66
CA TYR A 213 -3.27 -15.19 -14.85
C TYR A 213 -2.42 -15.31 -16.14
N GLU A 214 -1.91 -16.52 -16.43
CA GLU A 214 -1.06 -16.78 -17.60
C GLU A 214 -1.84 -16.70 -18.92
N ASN A 215 -3.11 -17.05 -18.92
CA ASN A 215 -3.94 -17.10 -20.13
C ASN A 215 -4.60 -15.76 -20.45
N LEU A 216 -4.52 -14.77 -19.57
CA LEU A 216 -5.09 -13.46 -19.84
C LEU A 216 -4.19 -12.64 -20.77
N ASN A 217 -4.78 -12.03 -21.78
CA ASN A 217 -4.08 -11.03 -22.58
C ASN A 217 -4.05 -9.70 -21.84
N MET A 218 -2.93 -9.44 -21.18
CA MET A 218 -2.68 -8.27 -20.34
C MET A 218 -1.53 -7.42 -20.91
N PRO A 219 -1.50 -6.10 -20.62
CA PRO A 219 -0.33 -5.27 -20.89
C PRO A 219 0.94 -5.83 -20.24
N ALA A 220 2.09 -5.51 -20.82
CA ALA A 220 3.39 -6.00 -20.34
C ALA A 220 3.63 -5.66 -18.85
N GLU A 221 3.22 -4.48 -18.41
CA GLU A 221 3.31 -4.06 -17.00
C GLU A 221 2.56 -5.02 -16.09
N THR A 222 1.27 -5.27 -16.37
CA THR A 222 0.42 -6.15 -15.57
C THR A 222 0.90 -7.61 -15.64
N ARG A 223 1.32 -8.08 -16.81
CA ARG A 223 1.89 -9.43 -16.99
C ARG A 223 3.16 -9.65 -16.16
N ASN A 224 3.91 -8.61 -15.87
CA ASN A 224 5.12 -8.65 -15.04
C ASN A 224 4.84 -8.37 -13.55
N TYR A 225 3.64 -7.94 -13.19
CA TYR A 225 3.33 -7.45 -11.85
C TYR A 225 3.43 -8.54 -10.78
N VAL A 226 2.67 -9.64 -10.93
CA VAL A 226 2.73 -10.77 -9.98
C VAL A 226 4.09 -11.47 -10.02
N PRO A 227 4.70 -11.79 -11.20
CA PRO A 227 6.06 -12.33 -11.25
C PRO A 227 7.10 -11.46 -10.53
N LYS A 228 7.00 -10.14 -10.62
CA LYS A 228 7.88 -9.21 -9.90
C LYS A 228 7.70 -9.29 -8.38
N LEU A 229 6.44 -9.43 -7.89
CA LEU A 229 6.14 -9.62 -6.48
C LEU A 229 6.70 -10.96 -5.98
N LEU A 230 6.48 -12.03 -6.74
CA LEU A 230 6.99 -13.37 -6.39
C LEU A 230 8.52 -13.44 -6.38
N ALA A 231 9.19 -12.68 -7.25
CA ALA A 231 10.64 -12.54 -7.19
C ALA A 231 11.07 -11.90 -5.87
N VAL A 232 10.44 -10.81 -5.41
CA VAL A 232 10.71 -10.22 -4.09
C VAL A 232 10.47 -11.23 -2.98
N ARG A 233 9.35 -11.99 -3.03
CA ARG A 233 9.07 -13.08 -2.10
C ARG A 233 10.23 -14.10 -2.04
N ASN A 234 10.73 -14.53 -3.19
CA ASN A 234 11.80 -15.54 -3.26
C ASN A 234 13.11 -15.01 -2.67
N LEU A 235 13.45 -13.74 -2.94
CA LEU A 235 14.61 -13.07 -2.33
C LEU A 235 14.48 -12.95 -0.81
N VAL A 236 13.26 -12.68 -0.31
CA VAL A 236 12.99 -12.63 1.13
C VAL A 236 12.98 -14.03 1.75
N ASN A 237 12.45 -15.02 1.03
CA ASN A 237 12.34 -16.40 1.51
C ASN A 237 13.72 -17.06 1.68
N ASN A 238 14.57 -16.95 0.66
CA ASN A 238 15.88 -17.60 0.61
C ASN A 238 16.99 -16.61 0.23
N PRO A 239 17.27 -15.57 1.04
CA PRO A 239 18.19 -14.49 0.64
C PRO A 239 19.61 -14.98 0.34
N HIS A 240 20.08 -16.01 1.04
CA HIS A 240 21.42 -16.58 0.84
C HIS A 240 21.63 -17.18 -0.56
N MET A 241 20.57 -17.74 -1.17
CA MET A 241 20.64 -18.25 -2.56
C MET A 241 20.91 -17.14 -3.58
N PHE A 242 20.62 -15.91 -3.21
CA PHE A 242 20.79 -14.70 -4.04
C PHE A 242 22.00 -13.85 -3.60
N GLY A 243 22.83 -14.34 -2.69
CA GLY A 243 23.95 -13.58 -2.14
C GLY A 243 23.51 -12.36 -1.33
N LEU A 244 22.30 -12.38 -0.78
CA LEU A 244 21.71 -11.30 -0.01
C LEU A 244 21.72 -11.61 1.49
N GLN A 245 21.85 -10.55 2.29
CA GLN A 245 21.59 -10.58 3.73
C GLN A 245 20.48 -9.60 4.04
N LEU A 246 19.43 -10.06 4.70
CA LEU A 246 18.35 -9.18 5.15
C LEU A 246 18.71 -8.64 6.54
N PRO A 247 18.56 -7.32 6.76
CA PRO A 247 18.74 -6.76 8.08
C PRO A 247 17.69 -7.31 9.04
N SER A 248 18.05 -7.45 10.30
CA SER A 248 17.10 -7.85 11.32
C SER A 248 16.06 -6.74 11.52
N ILE A 249 14.78 -7.08 11.36
CA ILE A 249 13.63 -6.25 11.73
C ILE A 249 12.86 -7.05 12.77
N LYS A 250 12.79 -6.53 13.99
CA LYS A 250 12.06 -7.19 15.07
C LYS A 250 10.56 -7.24 14.75
N HIS A 251 9.90 -8.31 15.15
CA HIS A 251 8.44 -8.44 15.04
C HIS A 251 7.73 -7.72 16.20
N GLU A 252 7.92 -6.41 16.25
CA GLU A 252 7.32 -5.51 17.25
C GLU A 252 6.99 -4.15 16.59
N PRO A 253 6.01 -3.39 17.13
CA PRO A 253 5.65 -2.09 16.59
C PRO A 253 6.85 -1.12 16.59
N TYR A 254 7.15 -0.55 15.43
CA TYR A 254 8.12 0.55 15.32
C TYR A 254 7.50 1.86 15.79
N PHE A 255 6.23 2.08 15.46
CA PHE A 255 5.46 3.28 15.78
C PHE A 255 4.09 2.93 16.36
N ARG A 256 3.48 3.90 17.01
CA ARG A 256 2.07 3.89 17.36
C ARG A 256 1.41 5.24 17.11
N ALA A 257 0.10 5.24 17.01
CA ALA A 257 -0.69 6.47 16.95
C ALA A 257 -0.75 7.15 18.31
N VAL A 258 -0.72 8.48 18.29
CA VAL A 258 -1.03 9.32 19.45
C VAL A 258 -2.20 10.24 19.10
N THR A 259 -2.99 10.58 20.12
CA THR A 259 -4.14 11.47 19.96
C THR A 259 -3.80 12.85 20.53
N VAL A 260 -4.15 13.88 19.76
CA VAL A 260 -4.08 15.28 20.18
C VAL A 260 -5.44 15.93 20.01
N SER A 261 -5.79 16.83 20.92
CA SER A 261 -7.10 17.48 20.96
C SER A 261 -7.17 18.80 20.19
N ALA A 262 -6.03 19.40 19.90
CA ALA A 262 -5.93 20.71 19.25
C ALA A 262 -4.88 20.69 18.12
N PRO A 263 -4.97 21.59 17.13
CA PRO A 263 -3.92 21.79 16.15
C PRO A 263 -2.59 22.17 16.84
N LEU A 264 -1.48 21.67 16.29
CA LEU A 264 -0.14 22.02 16.76
C LEU A 264 0.85 22.01 15.60
N ASP A 265 1.94 22.75 15.77
CA ASP A 265 3.02 22.76 14.80
C ASP A 265 3.72 21.42 14.75
N ILE A 266 4.12 20.98 13.56
CA ILE A 266 4.92 19.76 13.36
C ILE A 266 6.26 19.86 14.11
N ILE A 267 6.88 21.03 14.11
CA ILE A 267 8.12 21.29 14.88
C ILE A 267 7.87 21.12 16.39
N ALA A 268 6.75 21.66 16.90
CA ALA A 268 6.37 21.49 18.31
C ALA A 268 6.09 20.02 18.63
N ALA A 269 5.40 19.31 17.75
CA ALA A 269 5.15 17.88 17.92
C ALA A 269 6.45 17.05 17.97
N ALA A 270 7.38 17.31 17.07
CA ALA A 270 8.69 16.65 17.03
C ALA A 270 9.49 16.96 18.30
N HIS A 271 9.50 18.22 18.75
CA HIS A 271 10.18 18.65 19.98
C HIS A 271 9.59 17.95 21.22
N LEU A 272 8.26 17.93 21.36
CA LEU A 272 7.58 17.24 22.47
C LEU A 272 7.89 15.73 22.48
N ALA A 273 8.07 15.14 21.31
CA ALA A 273 8.43 13.73 21.14
C ALA A 273 9.95 13.47 21.31
N ASN A 274 10.76 14.51 21.42
CA ASN A 274 12.23 14.45 21.43
C ASN A 274 12.82 13.71 20.22
N ILE A 275 12.28 13.99 19.03
CA ILE A 275 12.76 13.49 17.74
C ILE A 275 13.01 14.65 16.77
N SER A 276 13.73 14.39 15.69
CA SER A 276 13.89 15.38 14.62
C SER A 276 12.60 15.56 13.82
N GLU A 277 12.42 16.74 13.20
CA GLU A 277 11.32 16.98 12.26
C GLU A 277 11.34 15.99 11.10
N SER A 278 12.52 15.64 10.58
CA SER A 278 12.67 14.65 9.51
C SER A 278 12.18 13.25 9.91
N GLU A 279 12.41 12.84 11.14
CA GLU A 279 11.92 11.57 11.69
C GLU A 279 10.40 11.60 11.88
N PHE A 280 9.86 12.72 12.37
CA PHE A 280 8.42 12.92 12.45
C PHE A 280 7.76 12.82 11.05
N LEU A 281 8.29 13.54 10.06
CA LEU A 281 7.76 13.55 8.70
C LEU A 281 7.92 12.21 7.97
N ALA A 282 8.90 11.40 8.33
CA ALA A 282 9.05 10.05 7.77
C ALA A 282 7.85 9.15 8.11
N LEU A 283 7.29 9.28 9.32
CA LEU A 283 6.10 8.54 9.75
C LEU A 283 4.79 9.25 9.40
N ASN A 284 4.81 10.56 9.17
CA ASN A 284 3.65 11.40 8.90
C ASN A 284 3.74 12.12 7.54
N PRO A 285 4.03 11.41 6.44
CA PRO A 285 4.28 12.03 5.14
C PRO A 285 3.03 12.62 4.47
N ALA A 286 1.84 12.36 5.02
CA ALA A 286 0.56 12.86 4.50
C ALA A 286 0.38 14.37 4.71
N PHE A 287 1.03 14.95 5.72
CA PHE A 287 0.94 16.38 6.02
C PHE A 287 1.79 17.19 5.04
N LYS A 288 1.19 18.22 4.45
CA LYS A 288 1.80 19.13 3.46
C LYS A 288 2.04 20.52 4.03
N THR A 289 1.54 20.77 5.22
CA THR A 289 1.67 22.05 5.94
C THR A 289 2.48 21.84 7.21
N PRO A 290 3.05 22.88 7.77
CA PRO A 290 3.82 22.80 9.03
C PRO A 290 2.93 22.54 10.26
N VAL A 291 1.62 22.40 10.08
CA VAL A 291 0.64 22.21 11.16
C VAL A 291 -0.04 20.86 11.05
N PHE A 292 -0.10 20.13 12.16
CA PHE A 292 -0.98 18.98 12.33
C PHE A 292 -2.37 19.48 12.76
N ILE A 293 -3.39 19.15 11.97
CA ILE A 293 -4.80 19.44 12.30
C ILE A 293 -5.49 18.12 12.61
N PRO A 294 -5.88 17.86 13.88
CA PRO A 294 -6.54 16.62 14.28
C PRO A 294 -7.91 16.51 13.59
N LYS A 295 -8.22 15.30 13.14
CA LYS A 295 -9.52 14.86 12.65
C LYS A 295 -9.71 13.40 13.02
N GLU A 296 -10.96 12.93 13.04
CA GLU A 296 -11.32 11.55 13.40
C GLU A 296 -10.48 10.50 12.64
N ASN A 297 -10.21 10.72 11.35
CA ASN A 297 -9.49 9.79 10.49
C ASN A 297 -8.02 10.17 10.25
N ARG A 298 -7.46 11.10 11.02
CA ARG A 298 -6.06 11.51 10.93
C ARG A 298 -5.32 11.11 12.19
N GLN A 299 -4.37 10.22 12.05
CA GLN A 299 -3.51 9.78 13.13
C GLN A 299 -2.14 10.45 13.05
N MET A 300 -1.61 10.84 14.18
CA MET A 300 -0.21 11.24 14.31
C MET A 300 0.58 10.01 14.76
N LEU A 301 1.53 9.58 13.96
CA LEU A 301 2.35 8.40 14.22
C LEU A 301 3.70 8.83 14.78
N LEU A 302 4.11 8.21 15.87
CA LEU A 302 5.41 8.43 16.50
C LEU A 302 6.10 7.09 16.79
N PRO A 303 7.44 7.01 16.77
CA PRO A 303 8.16 5.85 17.29
C PRO A 303 7.66 5.54 18.70
N VAL A 304 7.54 4.26 19.06
CA VAL A 304 6.88 3.84 20.32
C VAL A 304 7.43 4.57 21.55
N GLN A 305 8.76 4.71 21.66
CA GLN A 305 9.39 5.42 22.78
C GLN A 305 9.11 6.92 22.74
N ALA A 306 9.22 7.52 21.55
CA ALA A 306 8.92 8.94 21.33
C ALA A 306 7.46 9.29 21.64
N ALA A 307 6.53 8.37 21.37
CA ALA A 307 5.12 8.54 21.69
C ALA A 307 4.87 8.65 23.19
N ASN A 308 5.58 7.87 24.02
CA ASN A 308 5.48 7.97 25.48
C ASN A 308 6.03 9.34 25.98
N THR A 309 7.15 9.77 25.44
CA THR A 309 7.74 11.09 25.73
C THR A 309 6.80 12.21 25.31
N PHE A 310 6.23 12.12 24.10
CA PHE A 310 5.26 13.08 23.59
C PHE A 310 4.04 13.21 24.51
N GLU A 311 3.42 12.11 24.90
CA GLU A 311 2.22 12.12 25.73
C GLU A 311 2.48 12.72 27.11
N ALA A 312 3.66 12.46 27.71
CA ALA A 312 4.05 13.08 28.97
C ALA A 312 4.19 14.60 28.82
N ASN A 313 4.99 15.04 27.84
CA ASN A 313 5.27 16.46 27.60
C ASN A 313 4.02 17.23 27.13
N TYR A 314 3.17 16.62 26.27
CA TYR A 314 1.94 17.24 25.78
C TYR A 314 0.93 17.51 26.91
N ARG A 315 0.85 16.62 27.90
CA ARG A 315 -0.02 16.80 29.07
C ARG A 315 0.37 17.99 29.94
N GLU A 316 1.68 18.29 30.00
CA GLU A 316 2.23 19.38 30.79
C GLU A 316 2.30 20.72 30.03
N SER A 317 2.09 20.69 28.72
CA SER A 317 2.18 21.85 27.85
C SER A 317 0.89 22.67 27.84
N ASP A 318 1.01 23.99 27.66
CA ASP A 318 -0.13 24.84 27.31
C ASP A 318 -0.41 24.70 25.79
N PRO A 319 -1.58 24.19 25.37
CA PRO A 319 -1.92 24.01 23.96
C PRO A 319 -1.80 25.29 23.12
N LYS A 320 -1.95 26.47 23.74
CA LYS A 320 -1.83 27.77 23.06
C LYS A 320 -0.40 28.07 22.60
N THR A 321 0.59 27.47 23.23
CA THR A 321 2.00 27.68 22.88
C THR A 321 2.50 26.70 21.82
N LEU A 322 1.70 25.70 21.46
CA LEU A 322 2.07 24.64 20.54
C LEU A 322 1.72 24.95 19.08
N LEU A 323 1.04 26.06 18.84
CA LEU A 323 0.64 26.49 17.50
C LEU A 323 1.11 27.94 17.28
N SER A 324 2.04 28.14 16.34
CA SER A 324 2.53 29.45 15.93
C SER A 324 1.81 29.98 14.69
N TRP A 325 0.87 29.20 14.12
CA TRP A 325 0.11 29.52 12.92
C TRP A 325 -1.34 29.77 13.26
N ASP A 326 -1.94 30.80 12.66
CA ASP A 326 -3.38 31.00 12.72
C ASP A 326 -4.07 30.04 11.75
N VAL A 327 -4.94 29.18 12.28
CA VAL A 327 -5.76 28.27 11.48
C VAL A 327 -7.12 28.93 11.21
N PHE A 328 -7.25 29.55 10.05
CA PHE A 328 -8.52 30.12 9.62
C PHE A 328 -9.37 29.07 8.91
N THR A 329 -10.58 28.81 9.43
CA THR A 329 -11.58 27.94 8.79
C THR A 329 -12.76 28.80 8.33
N PRO A 330 -12.88 29.08 7.02
CA PRO A 330 -14.00 29.88 6.52
C PRO A 330 -15.32 29.13 6.72
N THR A 331 -16.35 29.83 7.17
CA THR A 331 -17.71 29.30 7.36
C THR A 331 -18.47 29.13 6.03
N GLN A 332 -17.99 29.78 4.97
CA GLN A 332 -18.50 29.70 3.62
C GLN A 332 -17.36 29.71 2.60
N ARG A 333 -17.68 29.41 1.36
CA ARG A 333 -16.71 29.46 0.26
C ARG A 333 -16.26 30.91 0.04
N ILE A 334 -14.95 31.16 0.17
CA ILE A 334 -14.36 32.49 -0.10
C ILE A 334 -13.23 32.36 -1.12
N SER A 335 -12.92 33.44 -1.84
CA SER A 335 -11.76 33.47 -2.72
C SER A 335 -10.45 33.60 -1.91
N VAL A 336 -9.32 33.22 -2.52
CA VAL A 336 -7.99 33.41 -1.89
C VAL A 336 -7.69 34.89 -1.67
N ALA A 337 -8.15 35.77 -2.59
CA ALA A 337 -7.99 37.20 -2.46
C ALA A 337 -8.79 37.78 -1.28
N ASP A 338 -10.04 37.34 -1.10
CA ASP A 338 -10.87 37.75 0.04
C ASP A 338 -10.29 37.22 1.37
N LEU A 339 -9.76 35.97 1.35
CA LEU A 339 -9.08 35.42 2.51
C LEU A 339 -7.85 36.23 2.90
N ALA A 340 -6.98 36.55 1.94
CA ALA A 340 -5.79 37.39 2.18
C ALA A 340 -6.18 38.76 2.73
N SER A 341 -7.23 39.37 2.19
CA SER A 341 -7.75 40.64 2.69
C SER A 341 -8.28 40.56 4.13
N GLN A 342 -8.95 39.46 4.50
CA GLN A 342 -9.49 39.26 5.86
C GLN A 342 -8.44 38.90 6.89
N THR A 343 -7.36 38.22 6.48
CA THR A 343 -6.29 37.76 7.39
C THR A 343 -5.10 38.71 7.43
N GLY A 344 -5.06 39.73 6.56
CA GLY A 344 -3.94 40.71 6.52
C GLY A 344 -2.64 40.09 5.97
N SER A 345 -2.73 39.02 5.17
CA SER A 345 -1.59 38.28 4.63
C SER A 345 -1.46 38.45 3.11
#